data_6faaa7e809daf9329e10879c1c3e09d2
#
_entry.id   6faaa7e809daf9329e10879c1c3e09d2
#
_cell.length_a   1.000
_cell.length_b   1.000
_cell.length_c   1.000
_cell.angle_alpha   90.00
_cell.angle_beta   90.00
_cell.angle_gamma   90.00
#
_symmetry.space_group_name_H-M   'P 1'
#
loop_
_entity.id
_entity.type
_entity.pdbx_description
1 polymer ?
#
loop_
_entity_poly.entity_id
_entity_poly.type
_entity_poly.pdbx_seq_one_letter_code
_entity_poly.pdbx_strand_id
1 'polypeptide(L)'
;MVTVGIPRALLYYQYYPAWKVFLEKLGAKVVVSAPTNKSILNSGVARGVQDTCLPVKVFFGHIVSLVDKCDVMFVPAVTSLGKKSYNCSKLIGLPNMARALIPESPPILAPEINCEKGRYNLYRSIYGVGRYFTSNPFKLKRAVEEAWASNLDYRGKMSDEGITPLQAIDCKLSPDVNPSSFTIAVIAHPYISYDEYISHRLIPQLQKKGVKVVTPEMVSPEELDAATRRLVGVPHWLFESEIIGAGEYYMETGVDGIIITSAFGCGPDSMMLGMVQHRARELSIPILPLSLDEH
;
A
#
# COMPACT_ATOMS: atom_id res chain seq x y z
N MET A 1 -7.74 -11.28 -25.89
CA MET A 1 -6.74 -10.75 -24.90
C MET A 1 -7.47 -10.71 -23.57
N VAL A 2 -6.93 -11.33 -22.52
CA VAL A 2 -7.58 -11.37 -21.19
C VAL A 2 -7.48 -10.01 -20.53
N THR A 3 -8.60 -9.51 -20.01
CA THR A 3 -8.65 -8.28 -19.24
C THR A 3 -8.54 -8.61 -17.76
N VAL A 4 -7.55 -8.01 -17.08
CA VAL A 4 -7.26 -8.23 -15.66
C VAL A 4 -7.61 -7.00 -14.85
N GLY A 5 -8.52 -7.15 -13.90
CA GLY A 5 -8.90 -6.11 -12.97
C GLY A 5 -7.92 -5.99 -11.78
N ILE A 6 -7.48 -4.78 -11.48
CA ILE A 6 -6.69 -4.47 -10.28
C ILE A 6 -7.47 -3.47 -9.42
N PRO A 7 -7.88 -3.85 -8.20
CA PRO A 7 -8.50 -2.93 -7.25
C PRO A 7 -7.52 -1.82 -6.83
N ARG A 8 -7.95 -0.55 -6.94
CA ARG A 8 -7.16 0.63 -6.52
C ARG A 8 -7.26 0.83 -5.00
N ALA A 9 -6.83 -0.17 -4.25
CA ALA A 9 -6.90 -0.18 -2.79
C ALA A 9 -5.75 -1.01 -2.19
N LEU A 10 -5.48 -0.83 -0.92
CA LEU A 10 -4.47 -1.57 -0.17
C LEU A 10 -3.10 -1.52 -0.87
N LEU A 11 -2.53 -2.68 -1.20
CA LEU A 11 -1.18 -2.80 -1.76
C LEU A 11 -1.03 -2.24 -3.19
N TYR A 12 -2.10 -1.71 -3.79
CA TYR A 12 -2.05 -1.00 -5.07
C TYR A 12 -0.99 0.10 -5.06
N TYR A 13 -1.00 0.96 -4.05
CA TYR A 13 -0.10 2.10 -3.96
C TYR A 13 1.38 1.72 -3.78
N GLN A 14 1.66 0.49 -3.37
CA GLN A 14 3.02 -0.01 -3.16
C GLN A 14 3.56 -0.83 -4.33
N TYR A 15 2.69 -1.54 -5.07
CA TYR A 15 3.12 -2.55 -6.03
C TYR A 15 2.48 -2.46 -7.41
N TYR A 16 1.57 -1.52 -7.65
CA TYR A 16 0.85 -1.42 -8.92
C TYR A 16 1.76 -1.37 -10.16
N PRO A 17 2.86 -0.58 -10.20
CA PRO A 17 3.74 -0.54 -11.37
C PRO A 17 4.30 -1.93 -11.71
N ALA A 18 4.74 -2.69 -10.71
CA ALA A 18 5.23 -4.05 -10.91
C ALA A 18 4.13 -5.01 -11.39
N TRP A 19 2.95 -4.93 -10.80
CA TRP A 19 1.81 -5.77 -11.20
C TRP A 19 1.39 -5.48 -12.64
N LYS A 20 1.33 -4.22 -13.02
CA LYS A 20 1.01 -3.78 -14.37
C LYS A 20 2.02 -4.33 -15.38
N VAL A 21 3.32 -4.11 -15.13
CA VAL A 21 4.39 -4.61 -16.01
C VAL A 21 4.32 -6.13 -16.14
N PHE A 22 4.16 -6.86 -15.04
CA PHE A 22 4.04 -8.33 -15.06
C PHE A 22 2.89 -8.79 -15.95
N LEU A 23 1.70 -8.27 -15.75
CA LEU A 23 0.50 -8.70 -16.47
C LEU A 23 0.54 -8.31 -17.96
N GLU A 24 0.95 -7.08 -18.27
CA GLU A 24 1.06 -6.58 -19.64
C GLU A 24 2.12 -7.36 -20.45
N LYS A 25 3.27 -7.70 -19.84
CA LYS A 25 4.31 -8.54 -20.48
C LYS A 25 3.82 -9.97 -20.76
N LEU A 26 2.88 -10.45 -19.98
CA LEU A 26 2.22 -11.73 -20.25
C LEU A 26 1.15 -11.63 -21.35
N GLY A 27 0.77 -10.44 -21.77
CA GLY A 27 -0.20 -10.18 -22.83
C GLY A 27 -1.61 -9.92 -22.33
N ALA A 28 -1.77 -9.56 -21.05
CA ALA A 28 -3.04 -9.12 -20.48
C ALA A 28 -3.30 -7.65 -20.77
N LYS A 29 -4.58 -7.26 -20.81
CA LYS A 29 -5.01 -5.87 -20.69
C LYS A 29 -5.32 -5.58 -19.23
N VAL A 30 -4.66 -4.59 -18.65
CA VAL A 30 -4.88 -4.19 -17.25
C VAL A 30 -5.97 -3.11 -17.17
N VAL A 31 -6.94 -3.31 -16.29
CA VAL A 31 -7.98 -2.34 -15.94
C VAL A 31 -7.91 -2.09 -14.43
N VAL A 32 -7.79 -0.83 -14.05
CA VAL A 32 -7.80 -0.40 -12.65
C VAL A 32 -9.16 0.19 -12.32
N SER A 33 -9.68 -0.08 -11.13
CA SER A 33 -10.90 0.57 -10.65
C SER A 33 -10.73 2.09 -10.55
N ALA A 34 -11.83 2.83 -10.71
CA ALA A 34 -11.83 4.29 -10.55
C ALA A 34 -11.32 4.68 -9.13
N PRO A 35 -10.88 5.91 -8.92
CA PRO A 35 -10.58 6.42 -7.57
C PRO A 35 -11.77 6.20 -6.64
N THR A 36 -11.47 5.97 -5.36
CA THR A 36 -12.48 5.79 -4.31
C THR A 36 -13.47 6.95 -4.29
N ASN A 37 -14.72 6.62 -4.13
CA ASN A 37 -15.82 7.56 -4.00
C ASN A 37 -16.91 6.97 -3.10
N LYS A 38 -17.94 7.75 -2.81
CA LYS A 38 -19.04 7.33 -1.92
C LYS A 38 -19.71 6.01 -2.36
N SER A 39 -19.89 5.79 -3.66
CA SER A 39 -20.50 4.55 -4.18
C SER A 39 -19.61 3.34 -3.93
N ILE A 40 -18.31 3.46 -4.20
CA ILE A 40 -17.32 2.39 -3.94
C ILE A 40 -17.26 2.09 -2.44
N LEU A 41 -17.16 3.12 -1.58
CA LEU A 41 -17.13 2.93 -0.14
C LEU A 41 -18.39 2.22 0.35
N ASN A 42 -19.57 2.72 -0.01
CA ASN A 42 -20.85 2.14 0.41
C ASN A 42 -21.00 0.67 -0.04
N SER A 43 -20.60 0.36 -1.28
CA SER A 43 -20.61 -1.02 -1.78
C SER A 43 -19.71 -1.93 -0.96
N GLY A 44 -18.55 -1.45 -0.55
CA GLY A 44 -17.61 -2.19 0.28
C GLY A 44 -18.09 -2.38 1.71
N VAL A 45 -18.68 -1.34 2.32
CA VAL A 45 -19.30 -1.41 3.66
C VAL A 45 -20.44 -2.42 3.67
N ALA A 46 -21.28 -2.44 2.64
CA ALA A 46 -22.40 -3.38 2.53
C ALA A 46 -21.96 -4.86 2.40
N ARG A 47 -20.73 -5.11 1.92
CA ARG A 47 -20.17 -6.47 1.77
C ARG A 47 -19.26 -6.86 2.95
N GLY A 48 -18.65 -5.88 3.59
CA GLY A 48 -17.72 -6.10 4.69
C GLY A 48 -18.45 -6.54 5.98
N VAL A 49 -17.75 -7.34 6.79
CA VAL A 49 -18.17 -7.61 8.17
C VAL A 49 -17.94 -6.32 8.98
N GLN A 50 -18.82 -6.06 9.96
CA GLN A 50 -18.82 -4.80 10.74
C GLN A 50 -17.45 -4.46 11.33
N ASP A 51 -16.76 -5.45 11.94
CA ASP A 51 -15.46 -5.27 12.57
C ASP A 51 -14.26 -5.26 11.59
N THR A 52 -14.52 -5.20 10.29
CA THR A 52 -13.47 -5.10 9.28
C THR A 52 -12.99 -3.65 9.19
N CYS A 53 -11.67 -3.45 9.20
CA CYS A 53 -11.08 -2.11 9.09
C CYS A 53 -11.42 -1.46 7.74
N LEU A 54 -11.51 -0.13 7.74
CA LEU A 54 -11.91 0.69 6.60
C LEU A 54 -11.18 0.34 5.28
N PRO A 55 -9.83 0.17 5.23
CA PRO A 55 -9.14 -0.13 3.97
C PRO A 55 -9.59 -1.44 3.31
N VAL A 56 -9.96 -2.43 4.11
CA VAL A 56 -10.46 -3.72 3.58
C VAL A 56 -11.91 -3.57 3.09
N LYS A 57 -12.75 -2.78 3.77
CA LYS A 57 -14.08 -2.44 3.26
C LYS A 57 -13.98 -1.73 1.92
N VAL A 58 -13.11 -0.74 1.80
CA VAL A 58 -12.86 -0.02 0.55
C VAL A 58 -12.38 -0.97 -0.56
N PHE A 59 -11.47 -1.89 -0.23
CA PHE A 59 -11.02 -2.92 -1.18
C PHE A 59 -12.19 -3.75 -1.73
N PHE A 60 -13.14 -4.18 -0.90
CA PHE A 60 -14.32 -4.89 -1.37
C PHE A 60 -15.17 -4.03 -2.33
N GLY A 61 -15.31 -2.75 -2.06
CA GLY A 61 -16.00 -1.83 -2.96
C GLY A 61 -15.32 -1.73 -4.33
N HIS A 62 -13.99 -1.72 -4.36
CA HIS A 62 -13.23 -1.74 -5.61
C HIS A 62 -13.41 -3.06 -6.37
N ILE A 63 -13.45 -4.21 -5.67
CA ILE A 63 -13.78 -5.51 -6.30
C ILE A 63 -15.17 -5.43 -6.95
N VAL A 64 -16.19 -5.01 -6.23
CA VAL A 64 -17.57 -4.86 -6.75
C VAL A 64 -17.58 -3.95 -7.99
N SER A 65 -16.83 -2.85 -7.97
CA SER A 65 -16.77 -1.90 -9.09
C SER A 65 -16.14 -2.45 -10.36
N LEU A 66 -15.45 -3.59 -10.29
CA LEU A 66 -14.75 -4.25 -11.39
C LEU A 66 -15.46 -5.51 -11.91
N VAL A 67 -16.52 -5.99 -11.26
CA VAL A 67 -17.18 -7.27 -11.58
C VAL A 67 -17.46 -7.43 -13.09
N ASP A 68 -18.09 -6.43 -13.72
CA ASP A 68 -18.46 -6.50 -15.14
C ASP A 68 -17.40 -5.86 -16.08
N LYS A 69 -16.19 -5.59 -15.59
CA LYS A 69 -15.17 -4.83 -16.33
C LYS A 69 -13.91 -5.61 -16.65
N CYS A 70 -13.81 -6.85 -16.16
CA CYS A 70 -12.64 -7.69 -16.37
C CYS A 70 -13.01 -9.17 -16.40
N ASP A 71 -12.17 -9.96 -17.06
CA ASP A 71 -12.33 -11.41 -17.16
C ASP A 71 -11.84 -12.13 -15.91
N VAL A 72 -10.82 -11.55 -15.26
CA VAL A 72 -10.22 -12.07 -14.02
C VAL A 72 -9.74 -10.90 -13.15
N MET A 73 -9.62 -11.10 -11.84
CA MET A 73 -9.04 -10.14 -10.91
C MET A 73 -7.68 -10.59 -10.43
N PHE A 74 -6.77 -9.66 -10.21
CA PHE A 74 -5.47 -9.90 -9.62
C PHE A 74 -5.44 -9.39 -8.18
N VAL A 75 -5.38 -10.33 -7.22
CA VAL A 75 -5.40 -10.04 -5.78
C VAL A 75 -4.34 -10.90 -5.09
N PRO A 76 -3.10 -10.43 -4.96
CA PRO A 76 -2.05 -11.16 -4.25
C PRO A 76 -2.38 -11.36 -2.77
N ALA A 77 -2.05 -12.54 -2.25
CA ALA A 77 -2.03 -12.83 -0.82
C ALA A 77 -0.61 -12.60 -0.30
N VAL A 78 -0.34 -11.47 0.33
CA VAL A 78 1.01 -11.14 0.82
C VAL A 78 1.13 -11.56 2.28
N THR A 79 1.82 -12.68 2.50
CA THR A 79 2.03 -13.26 3.83
C THR A 79 3.29 -12.71 4.49
N SER A 80 4.41 -12.70 3.75
CA SER A 80 5.71 -12.28 4.27
C SER A 80 6.63 -11.83 3.13
N LEU A 81 7.35 -10.74 3.33
CA LEU A 81 8.40 -10.27 2.42
C LEU A 81 9.82 -10.45 2.98
N GLY A 82 9.95 -10.99 4.19
CA GLY A 82 11.22 -11.23 4.86
C GLY A 82 11.15 -12.39 5.86
N LYS A 83 12.25 -12.63 6.56
CA LYS A 83 12.29 -13.65 7.62
C LYS A 83 11.63 -13.11 8.88
N LYS A 84 10.71 -13.90 9.45
CA LYS A 84 9.98 -13.59 10.71
C LYS A 84 9.22 -12.27 10.70
N SER A 85 8.86 -11.78 9.51
CA SER A 85 8.06 -10.57 9.33
C SER A 85 6.83 -10.92 8.51
N TYR A 86 5.66 -10.74 9.10
CA TYR A 86 4.38 -11.18 8.55
C TYR A 86 3.44 -9.99 8.35
N ASN A 87 2.46 -10.17 7.50
CA ASN A 87 1.36 -9.23 7.37
C ASN A 87 0.20 -9.57 8.30
N CYS A 88 -0.73 -8.63 8.44
CA CYS A 88 -1.96 -8.89 9.17
C CYS A 88 -2.79 -9.98 8.47
N SER A 89 -3.57 -10.73 9.25
CA SER A 89 -4.39 -11.85 8.76
C SER A 89 -5.38 -11.43 7.66
N LYS A 90 -5.84 -10.19 7.65
CA LYS A 90 -6.74 -9.66 6.63
C LYS A 90 -6.06 -9.55 5.27
N LEU A 91 -4.81 -9.07 5.21
CA LEU A 91 -4.03 -9.02 3.96
C LEU A 91 -3.66 -10.42 3.46
N ILE A 92 -3.36 -11.36 4.36
CA ILE A 92 -3.10 -12.76 4.02
C ILE A 92 -4.35 -13.43 3.45
N GLY A 93 -5.50 -13.22 4.09
CA GLY A 93 -6.78 -13.83 3.71
C GLY A 93 -7.55 -13.08 2.63
N LEU A 94 -7.04 -11.96 2.12
CA LEU A 94 -7.75 -11.03 1.24
C LEU A 94 -8.44 -11.68 0.04
N PRO A 95 -7.77 -12.57 -0.76
CA PRO A 95 -8.44 -13.23 -1.88
C PRO A 95 -9.58 -14.15 -1.46
N ASN A 96 -9.45 -14.82 -0.33
CA ASN A 96 -10.46 -15.74 0.17
C ASN A 96 -11.68 -14.99 0.71
N MET A 97 -11.45 -13.87 1.42
CA MET A 97 -12.54 -12.99 1.84
C MET A 97 -13.28 -12.41 0.62
N ALA A 98 -12.56 -11.96 -0.42
CA ALA A 98 -13.18 -11.46 -1.63
C ALA A 98 -14.07 -12.53 -2.30
N ARG A 99 -13.59 -13.77 -2.43
CA ARG A 99 -14.40 -14.89 -2.99
C ARG A 99 -15.65 -15.19 -2.15
N ALA A 100 -15.53 -15.12 -0.83
CA ALA A 100 -16.64 -15.43 0.08
C ALA A 100 -17.70 -14.35 0.11
N LEU A 101 -17.29 -13.07 0.08
CA LEU A 101 -18.18 -11.92 0.27
C LEU A 101 -18.73 -11.36 -1.05
N ILE A 102 -18.09 -11.66 -2.18
CA ILE A 102 -18.45 -11.17 -3.51
C ILE A 102 -18.48 -12.35 -4.48
N PRO A 103 -19.48 -13.26 -4.36
CA PRO A 103 -19.58 -14.47 -5.18
C PRO A 103 -19.75 -14.18 -6.68
N GLU A 104 -20.24 -13.00 -7.05
CA GLU A 104 -20.34 -12.50 -8.42
C GLU A 104 -19.01 -12.04 -9.00
N SER A 105 -17.92 -12.01 -8.21
CA SER A 105 -16.59 -11.62 -8.68
C SER A 105 -16.09 -12.60 -9.77
N PRO A 106 -15.45 -12.07 -10.83
CA PRO A 106 -14.68 -12.92 -11.75
C PRO A 106 -13.63 -13.76 -11.02
N PRO A 107 -13.11 -14.83 -11.65
CA PRO A 107 -12.05 -15.63 -11.05
C PRO A 107 -10.88 -14.77 -10.54
N ILE A 108 -10.39 -15.08 -9.34
CA ILE A 108 -9.33 -14.31 -8.70
C ILE A 108 -8.00 -15.04 -8.85
N LEU A 109 -7.05 -14.41 -9.53
CA LEU A 109 -5.65 -14.80 -9.58
C LEU A 109 -4.96 -14.30 -8.32
N ALA A 110 -4.60 -15.20 -7.44
CA ALA A 110 -4.10 -14.89 -6.10
C ALA A 110 -2.73 -15.54 -5.86
N PRO A 111 -1.62 -14.96 -6.35
CA PRO A 111 -0.31 -15.46 -5.97
C PRO A 111 -0.07 -15.29 -4.47
N GLU A 112 0.40 -16.36 -3.81
CA GLU A 112 0.89 -16.27 -2.43
C GLU A 112 2.31 -15.70 -2.45
N ILE A 113 2.49 -14.54 -1.87
CA ILE A 113 3.79 -13.89 -1.69
C ILE A 113 4.26 -14.20 -0.27
N ASN A 114 5.16 -15.18 -0.15
CA ASN A 114 5.65 -15.67 1.13
C ASN A 114 7.15 -15.99 1.04
N CYS A 115 7.97 -15.00 1.38
CA CYS A 115 9.42 -15.14 1.33
C CYS A 115 9.98 -16.01 2.47
N GLU A 116 9.22 -16.22 3.56
CA GLU A 116 9.59 -17.15 4.65
C GLU A 116 9.69 -18.59 4.17
N LYS A 117 8.81 -19.01 3.25
CA LYS A 117 8.84 -20.33 2.62
C LYS A 117 9.97 -20.52 1.58
N GLY A 118 10.79 -19.48 1.38
CA GLY A 118 11.93 -19.49 0.47
C GLY A 118 11.58 -19.18 -0.99
N ARG A 119 12.62 -18.88 -1.76
CA ARG A 119 12.50 -18.42 -3.17
C ARG A 119 11.75 -19.39 -4.08
N TYR A 120 11.91 -20.69 -3.88
CA TYR A 120 11.23 -21.71 -4.71
C TYR A 120 9.69 -21.58 -4.61
N ASN A 121 9.15 -21.45 -3.39
CA ASN A 121 7.71 -21.31 -3.19
C ASN A 121 7.18 -20.01 -3.77
N LEU A 122 7.92 -18.90 -3.60
CA LEU A 122 7.58 -17.61 -4.20
C LEU A 122 7.49 -17.71 -5.73
N TYR A 123 8.54 -18.26 -6.38
CA TYR A 123 8.54 -18.47 -7.83
C TYR A 123 7.40 -19.37 -8.27
N ARG A 124 7.19 -20.48 -7.59
CA ARG A 124 6.10 -21.43 -7.91
C ARG A 124 4.74 -20.74 -7.90
N SER A 125 4.49 -19.87 -6.91
CA SER A 125 3.23 -19.12 -6.80
C SER A 125 3.05 -18.11 -7.94
N ILE A 126 4.07 -17.29 -8.21
CA ILE A 126 4.04 -16.29 -9.29
C ILE A 126 3.94 -16.98 -10.67
N TYR A 127 4.71 -18.03 -10.89
CA TYR A 127 4.67 -18.81 -12.12
C TYR A 127 3.32 -19.52 -12.29
N GLY A 128 2.69 -19.97 -11.20
CA GLY A 128 1.34 -20.54 -11.24
C GLY A 128 0.31 -19.58 -11.84
N VAL A 129 0.36 -18.32 -11.42
CA VAL A 129 -0.48 -17.25 -12.00
C VAL A 129 -0.07 -16.94 -13.45
N GLY A 130 1.22 -16.84 -13.72
CA GLY A 130 1.71 -16.53 -15.06
C GLY A 130 1.33 -17.59 -16.10
N ARG A 131 1.22 -18.86 -15.71
CA ARG A 131 0.77 -19.96 -16.57
C ARG A 131 -0.69 -19.83 -17.03
N TYR A 132 -1.47 -19.01 -16.38
CA TYR A 132 -2.80 -18.65 -16.87
C TYR A 132 -2.73 -17.90 -18.22
N PHE A 133 -1.66 -17.17 -18.49
CA PHE A 133 -1.49 -16.34 -19.68
C PHE A 133 -0.57 -16.98 -20.72
N THR A 134 0.43 -17.76 -20.30
CA THR A 134 1.43 -18.32 -21.20
C THR A 134 2.04 -19.61 -20.67
N SER A 135 2.31 -20.56 -21.57
CA SER A 135 3.10 -21.77 -21.27
C SER A 135 4.61 -21.58 -21.51
N ASN A 136 5.02 -20.44 -22.10
CA ASN A 136 6.43 -20.15 -22.39
C ASN A 136 7.18 -19.71 -21.11
N PRO A 137 8.11 -20.54 -20.59
CA PRO A 137 8.83 -20.22 -19.35
C PRO A 137 9.79 -19.03 -19.48
N PHE A 138 10.33 -18.79 -20.68
CA PHE A 138 11.23 -17.67 -20.91
C PHE A 138 10.47 -16.32 -20.88
N LYS A 139 9.28 -16.28 -21.51
CA LYS A 139 8.40 -15.11 -21.46
C LYS A 139 8.00 -14.82 -20.02
N LEU A 140 7.68 -15.85 -19.25
CA LEU A 140 7.29 -15.71 -17.86
C LEU A 140 8.43 -15.20 -16.98
N LYS A 141 9.64 -15.80 -17.13
CA LYS A 141 10.84 -15.34 -16.41
C LYS A 141 11.10 -13.87 -16.68
N ARG A 142 11.10 -13.46 -17.94
CA ARG A 142 11.32 -12.06 -18.35
C ARG A 142 10.26 -11.12 -17.75
N ALA A 143 8.99 -11.51 -17.74
CA ALA A 143 7.92 -10.72 -17.15
C ALA A 143 8.14 -10.49 -15.65
N VAL A 144 8.62 -11.50 -14.91
CA VAL A 144 8.96 -11.38 -13.48
C VAL A 144 10.16 -10.46 -13.26
N GLU A 145 11.22 -10.61 -14.06
CA GLU A 145 12.43 -9.79 -13.94
C GLU A 145 12.13 -8.31 -14.24
N GLU A 146 11.37 -8.02 -15.30
CA GLU A 146 10.99 -6.65 -15.65
C GLU A 146 10.05 -6.03 -14.60
N ALA A 147 9.11 -6.81 -14.06
CA ALA A 147 8.25 -6.35 -12.97
C ALA A 147 9.03 -6.01 -11.70
N TRP A 148 10.03 -6.85 -11.38
CA TRP A 148 10.90 -6.58 -10.23
C TRP A 148 11.72 -5.30 -10.42
N ALA A 149 12.33 -5.14 -11.60
CA ALA A 149 13.08 -3.94 -11.94
C ALA A 149 12.20 -2.68 -11.88
N SER A 150 10.96 -2.76 -12.39
CA SER A 150 9.98 -1.66 -12.30
C SER A 150 9.64 -1.31 -10.84
N ASN A 151 9.55 -2.31 -9.95
CA ASN A 151 9.29 -2.04 -8.54
C ASN A 151 10.46 -1.34 -7.84
N LEU A 152 11.69 -1.73 -8.17
CA LEU A 152 12.89 -1.09 -7.63
C LEU A 152 13.01 0.36 -8.12
N ASP A 153 12.81 0.61 -9.41
CA ASP A 153 12.78 1.97 -9.99
C ASP A 153 11.70 2.84 -9.34
N TYR A 154 10.50 2.28 -9.17
CA TYR A 154 9.38 2.96 -8.52
C TYR A 154 9.70 3.38 -7.08
N ARG A 155 10.27 2.46 -6.28
CA ARG A 155 10.66 2.76 -4.89
C ARG A 155 11.83 3.74 -4.83
N GLY A 156 12.84 3.56 -5.69
CA GLY A 156 13.99 4.46 -5.78
C GLY A 156 13.56 5.90 -6.10
N LYS A 157 12.66 6.09 -7.06
CA LYS A 157 12.13 7.43 -7.38
C LYS A 157 11.48 8.11 -6.18
N MET A 158 10.75 7.38 -5.37
CA MET A 158 10.11 7.98 -4.18
C MET A 158 11.14 8.43 -3.15
N SER A 159 12.15 7.61 -2.87
CA SER A 159 13.20 7.95 -1.89
C SER A 159 14.18 9.01 -2.42
N ASP A 160 14.59 8.92 -3.68
CA ASP A 160 15.64 9.77 -4.25
C ASP A 160 15.12 11.15 -4.66
N GLU A 161 13.90 11.20 -5.21
CA GLU A 161 13.27 12.43 -5.70
C GLU A 161 12.31 13.06 -4.68
N GLY A 162 12.02 12.38 -3.56
CA GLY A 162 11.08 12.84 -2.53
C GLY A 162 9.65 13.00 -3.05
N ILE A 163 9.22 12.11 -3.95
CA ILE A 163 7.88 12.13 -4.55
C ILE A 163 6.95 11.07 -3.94
N THR A 164 5.67 11.34 -4.04
CA THR A 164 4.64 10.42 -3.52
C THR A 164 4.34 9.27 -4.49
N PRO A 165 3.78 8.15 -4.03
CA PRO A 165 3.28 7.08 -4.89
C PRO A 165 2.37 7.54 -6.02
N LEU A 166 1.45 8.48 -5.77
CA LEU A 166 0.57 9.00 -6.82
C LEU A 166 1.33 9.76 -7.89
N GLN A 167 2.32 10.57 -7.51
CA GLN A 167 3.17 11.27 -8.46
C GLN A 167 4.00 10.30 -9.31
N ALA A 168 4.56 9.27 -8.68
CA ALA A 168 5.34 8.25 -9.36
C ALA A 168 4.48 7.37 -10.30
N ILE A 169 3.22 7.06 -9.95
CA ILE A 169 2.29 6.29 -10.78
C ILE A 169 1.77 7.13 -11.95
N ASP A 170 1.32 8.36 -11.68
CA ASP A 170 0.66 9.22 -12.67
C ASP A 170 1.65 10.07 -13.47
N CYS A 171 2.95 10.01 -13.17
CA CYS A 171 4.01 10.86 -13.75
C CYS A 171 3.66 12.36 -13.68
N LYS A 172 2.94 12.77 -12.63
CA LYS A 172 2.56 14.15 -12.39
C LYS A 172 3.47 14.76 -11.35
N LEU A 173 4.22 15.77 -11.72
CA LEU A 173 4.94 16.62 -10.77
C LEU A 173 3.93 17.40 -9.90
N SER A 174 4.26 17.58 -8.63
CA SER A 174 3.53 18.54 -7.80
C SER A 174 3.58 19.93 -8.45
N PRO A 175 2.53 20.75 -8.33
CA PRO A 175 2.68 22.16 -8.64
C PRO A 175 3.85 22.71 -7.82
N ASP A 176 4.68 23.55 -8.46
CA ASP A 176 5.74 24.33 -7.80
C ASP A 176 5.09 25.24 -6.72
N VAL A 177 4.81 24.67 -5.58
CA VAL A 177 4.50 25.45 -4.39
C VAL A 177 5.84 25.73 -3.75
N ASN A 178 6.20 27.02 -3.72
CA ASN A 178 7.37 27.48 -2.97
C ASN A 178 7.17 26.97 -1.52
N PRO A 179 7.87 25.92 -1.06
CA PRO A 179 7.57 25.35 0.24
C PRO A 179 7.90 26.37 1.30
N SER A 180 6.98 26.55 2.24
CA SER A 180 7.30 27.24 3.47
C SER A 180 8.47 26.52 4.16
N SER A 181 9.13 27.20 5.09
CA SER A 181 10.12 26.54 5.96
C SER A 181 9.50 25.47 6.87
N PHE A 182 8.17 25.28 6.83
CA PHE A 182 7.42 24.39 7.71
C PHE A 182 7.23 23.01 7.09
N THR A 183 7.76 21.98 7.75
CA THR A 183 7.75 20.60 7.30
C THR A 183 6.91 19.71 8.20
N ILE A 184 5.92 19.03 7.66
CA ILE A 184 5.08 18.06 8.37
C ILE A 184 5.31 16.65 7.83
N ALA A 185 5.60 15.70 8.72
CA ALA A 185 5.59 14.29 8.39
C ALA A 185 4.16 13.74 8.49
N VAL A 186 3.66 13.18 7.39
CA VAL A 186 2.39 12.44 7.36
C VAL A 186 2.71 10.96 7.41
N ILE A 187 2.51 10.35 8.58
CA ILE A 187 2.85 8.96 8.86
C ILE A 187 1.59 8.11 8.82
N ALA A 188 1.46 7.32 7.78
CA ALA A 188 0.35 6.39 7.61
C ALA A 188 0.67 5.38 6.49
N HIS A 189 -0.08 4.29 6.42
CA HIS A 189 0.02 3.38 5.28
C HIS A 189 -0.36 4.07 3.96
N PRO A 190 0.30 3.74 2.85
CA PRO A 190 0.02 4.35 1.54
C PRO A 190 -1.44 4.29 1.13
N TYR A 191 -2.12 3.20 1.43
CA TYR A 191 -3.54 3.03 1.11
C TYR A 191 -4.50 3.89 1.96
N ILE A 192 -3.98 4.54 3.00
CA ILE A 192 -4.70 5.57 3.77
C ILE A 192 -4.31 6.95 3.24
N SER A 193 -3.01 7.25 3.18
CA SER A 193 -2.50 8.58 2.80
C SER A 193 -2.88 9.00 1.40
N TYR A 194 -2.83 8.06 0.43
CA TYR A 194 -2.98 8.35 -1.00
C TYR A 194 -4.33 7.99 -1.59
N ASP A 195 -5.21 7.40 -0.82
CA ASP A 195 -6.63 7.39 -1.17
C ASP A 195 -7.24 8.74 -0.77
N GLU A 196 -7.39 9.62 -1.76
CA GLU A 196 -7.85 11.00 -1.53
C GLU A 196 -9.25 11.09 -0.91
N TYR A 197 -10.10 10.07 -1.11
CA TYR A 197 -11.42 10.04 -0.52
C TYR A 197 -11.35 9.71 0.97
N ILE A 198 -10.60 8.66 1.32
CA ILE A 198 -10.42 8.21 2.71
C ILE A 198 -9.63 9.24 3.52
N SER A 199 -8.53 9.74 2.97
CA SER A 199 -7.67 10.73 3.64
C SER A 199 -8.26 12.15 3.66
N HIS A 200 -9.47 12.36 3.11
CA HIS A 200 -10.02 13.70 2.91
C HIS A 200 -9.03 14.65 2.22
N ARG A 201 -8.20 14.13 1.30
CA ARG A 201 -7.17 14.90 0.60
C ARG A 201 -6.17 15.59 1.53
N LEU A 202 -5.80 14.96 2.64
CA LEU A 202 -4.93 15.54 3.67
C LEU A 202 -3.65 16.12 3.08
N ILE A 203 -2.88 15.31 2.33
CA ILE A 203 -1.61 15.74 1.73
C ILE A 203 -1.81 16.91 0.75
N PRO A 204 -2.71 16.85 -0.25
CA PRO A 204 -2.99 17.99 -1.11
C PRO A 204 -3.45 19.26 -0.36
N GLN A 205 -4.20 19.11 0.73
CA GLN A 205 -4.64 20.26 1.52
C GLN A 205 -3.48 20.94 2.26
N LEU A 206 -2.56 20.15 2.83
CA LEU A 206 -1.35 20.69 3.47
C LEU A 206 -0.45 21.39 2.46
N GLN A 207 -0.20 20.75 1.33
CA GLN A 207 0.61 21.33 0.25
C GLN A 207 0.01 22.63 -0.28
N LYS A 208 -1.32 22.69 -0.48
CA LYS A 208 -2.00 23.94 -0.88
C LYS A 208 -1.79 25.10 0.11
N LYS A 209 -1.54 24.80 1.38
CA LYS A 209 -1.22 25.79 2.42
C LYS A 209 0.29 26.13 2.46
N GLY A 210 1.09 25.61 1.53
CA GLY A 210 2.53 25.85 1.47
C GLY A 210 3.36 24.93 2.40
N VAL A 211 2.75 23.95 3.06
CA VAL A 211 3.47 23.03 3.94
C VAL A 211 4.27 22.03 3.11
N LYS A 212 5.55 21.86 3.43
CA LYS A 212 6.34 20.74 2.91
C LYS A 212 5.89 19.46 3.60
N VAL A 213 5.38 18.51 2.83
CA VAL A 213 4.92 17.20 3.35
C VAL A 213 5.96 16.15 3.03
N VAL A 214 6.35 15.37 4.04
CA VAL A 214 7.20 14.19 3.90
C VAL A 214 6.44 12.95 4.38
N THR A 215 6.74 11.79 3.77
CA THR A 215 5.99 10.55 4.00
C THR A 215 6.92 9.35 4.13
N PRO A 216 6.47 8.19 4.64
CA PRO A 216 7.32 7.00 4.82
C PRO A 216 8.01 6.54 3.53
N GLU A 217 7.37 6.66 2.38
CA GLU A 217 7.89 6.20 1.09
C GLU A 217 9.09 7.01 0.58
N MET A 218 9.30 8.21 1.13
CA MET A 218 10.42 9.10 0.81
C MET A 218 11.70 8.76 1.58
N VAL A 219 11.62 7.79 2.50
CA VAL A 219 12.79 7.32 3.27
C VAL A 219 13.30 6.02 2.66
N SER A 220 14.63 5.88 2.56
CA SER A 220 15.23 4.66 2.02
C SER A 220 14.91 3.44 2.89
N PRO A 221 14.81 2.23 2.31
CA PRO A 221 14.53 1.02 3.09
C PRO A 221 15.55 0.76 4.21
N GLU A 222 16.81 1.12 3.97
CA GLU A 222 17.93 0.97 4.91
C GLU A 222 17.76 1.89 6.11
N GLU A 223 17.37 3.15 5.89
CA GLU A 223 17.11 4.12 6.95
C GLU A 223 15.86 3.76 7.75
N LEU A 224 14.79 3.29 7.08
CA LEU A 224 13.59 2.80 7.75
C LEU A 224 13.90 1.61 8.66
N ASP A 225 14.65 0.61 8.19
CA ASP A 225 15.03 -0.55 9.01
C ASP A 225 15.90 -0.12 10.19
N ALA A 226 16.89 0.76 9.96
CA ALA A 226 17.76 1.27 11.01
C ALA A 226 16.96 2.05 12.09
N ALA A 227 16.06 2.94 11.68
CA ALA A 227 15.21 3.71 12.58
C ALA A 227 14.24 2.81 13.36
N THR A 228 13.60 1.85 12.68
CA THR A 228 12.72 0.87 13.32
C THR A 228 13.44 0.09 14.41
N ARG A 229 14.67 -0.39 14.12
CA ARG A 229 15.46 -1.16 15.09
C ARG A 229 15.87 -0.36 16.31
N ARG A 230 16.09 0.94 16.15
CA ARG A 230 16.40 1.83 17.30
C ARG A 230 15.20 1.97 18.23
N LEU A 231 13.99 2.10 17.68
CA LEU A 231 12.81 2.36 18.49
C LEU A 231 12.21 1.08 19.11
N VAL A 232 12.10 0.01 18.33
CA VAL A 232 11.36 -1.22 18.75
C VAL A 232 12.13 -2.53 18.57
N GLY A 233 13.36 -2.51 18.09
CA GLY A 233 14.12 -3.71 17.75
C GLY A 233 13.63 -4.36 16.46
N VAL A 234 13.28 -5.64 16.49
CA VAL A 234 12.79 -6.38 15.32
C VAL A 234 11.26 -6.46 15.38
N PRO A 235 10.53 -5.70 14.56
CA PRO A 235 9.08 -5.72 14.57
C PRO A 235 8.54 -7.02 13.99
N HIS A 236 7.37 -7.43 14.47
CA HIS A 236 6.70 -8.63 13.99
C HIS A 236 5.95 -8.39 12.67
N TRP A 237 5.38 -7.20 12.50
CA TRP A 237 4.58 -6.84 11.35
C TRP A 237 5.38 -6.04 10.32
N LEU A 238 5.20 -6.41 9.05
CA LEU A 238 5.99 -5.90 7.95
C LEU A 238 5.74 -4.42 7.66
N PHE A 239 4.48 -4.06 7.40
CA PHE A 239 4.16 -2.69 6.97
C PHE A 239 4.13 -1.69 8.12
N GLU A 240 3.85 -2.16 9.32
CA GLU A 240 3.93 -1.34 10.53
C GLU A 240 5.37 -0.93 10.84
N SER A 241 6.36 -1.74 10.45
CA SER A 241 7.77 -1.36 10.60
C SER A 241 8.13 -0.12 9.76
N GLU A 242 7.55 0.03 8.56
CA GLU A 242 7.76 1.22 7.73
C GLU A 242 7.19 2.47 8.41
N ILE A 243 6.03 2.35 9.07
CA ILE A 243 5.37 3.45 9.80
C ILE A 243 6.20 3.88 11.03
N ILE A 244 6.65 2.91 11.84
CA ILE A 244 7.48 3.16 13.03
C ILE A 244 8.83 3.78 12.60
N GLY A 245 9.48 3.17 11.60
CA GLY A 245 10.76 3.62 11.10
C GLY A 245 10.70 5.05 10.57
N ALA A 246 9.67 5.38 9.79
CA ALA A 246 9.49 6.72 9.29
C ALA A 246 9.22 7.74 10.43
N GLY A 247 8.41 7.36 11.42
CA GLY A 247 8.17 8.18 12.58
C GLY A 247 9.47 8.55 13.31
N GLU A 248 10.29 7.56 13.66
CA GLU A 248 11.57 7.77 14.33
C GLU A 248 12.56 8.55 13.45
N TYR A 249 12.68 8.18 12.15
CA TYR A 249 13.54 8.88 11.21
C TYR A 249 13.26 10.37 11.12
N TYR A 250 11.97 10.75 10.96
CA TYR A 250 11.59 12.16 10.85
C TYR A 250 11.71 12.92 12.17
N MET A 251 11.53 12.26 13.31
CA MET A 251 11.82 12.86 14.60
C MET A 251 13.30 13.17 14.80
N GLU A 252 14.19 12.31 14.31
CA GLU A 252 15.65 12.51 14.39
C GLU A 252 16.19 13.52 13.37
N THR A 253 15.66 13.49 12.13
CA THR A 253 16.13 14.40 11.07
C THR A 253 15.53 15.79 11.13
N GLY A 254 14.50 15.98 11.93
CA GLY A 254 13.88 17.26 12.24
C GLY A 254 12.69 17.58 11.33
N VAL A 255 11.49 17.56 11.92
CA VAL A 255 10.24 18.06 11.33
C VAL A 255 9.55 18.96 12.34
N ASP A 256 8.74 19.90 11.87
CA ASP A 256 8.01 20.82 12.74
C ASP A 256 6.80 20.16 13.41
N GLY A 257 6.35 19.03 12.89
CA GLY A 257 5.28 18.25 13.49
C GLY A 257 4.98 16.98 12.71
N ILE A 258 4.18 16.10 13.32
CA ILE A 258 3.78 14.82 12.76
C ILE A 258 2.25 14.74 12.73
N ILE A 259 1.69 14.31 11.61
CA ILE A 259 0.31 13.85 11.54
C ILE A 259 0.39 12.35 11.34
N ILE A 260 -0.10 11.57 12.30
CA ILE A 260 -0.15 10.12 12.19
C ILE A 260 -1.61 9.67 12.01
N THR A 261 -1.84 8.87 10.95
CA THR A 261 -3.19 8.49 10.56
C THR A 261 -3.33 6.97 10.56
N SER A 262 -4.39 6.48 11.18
CA SER A 262 -4.74 5.06 11.21
C SER A 262 -6.18 4.82 10.76
N ALA A 263 -6.48 3.59 10.36
CA ALA A 263 -7.85 3.17 10.12
C ALA A 263 -8.48 2.67 11.41
N PHE A 264 -9.71 3.12 11.71
CA PHE A 264 -10.48 2.55 12.82
C PHE A 264 -10.63 1.03 12.64
N GLY A 265 -10.50 0.29 13.74
CA GLY A 265 -10.54 -1.17 13.74
C GLY A 265 -9.24 -1.87 13.27
N CYS A 266 -8.16 -1.12 13.02
CA CYS A 266 -6.84 -1.70 12.76
C CYS A 266 -6.06 -1.88 14.09
N GLY A 267 -5.93 -3.13 14.54
CA GLY A 267 -5.20 -3.45 15.78
C GLY A 267 -3.70 -3.12 15.71
N PRO A 268 -2.97 -3.61 14.67
CA PRO A 268 -1.56 -3.26 14.49
C PRO A 268 -1.30 -1.75 14.46
N ASP A 269 -2.06 -1.00 13.65
CA ASP A 269 -1.92 0.47 13.55
C ASP A 269 -2.10 1.16 14.92
N SER A 270 -3.09 0.72 15.70
CA SER A 270 -3.36 1.33 17.01
C SER A 270 -2.17 1.19 17.96
N MET A 271 -1.46 0.07 17.91
CA MET A 271 -0.27 -0.18 18.72
C MET A 271 0.92 0.67 18.25
N MET A 272 1.15 0.71 16.91
CA MET A 272 2.24 1.50 16.33
C MET A 272 2.06 2.98 16.56
N LEU A 273 0.84 3.47 16.40
CA LEU A 273 0.45 4.85 16.69
C LEU A 273 0.79 5.24 18.13
N GLY A 274 0.51 4.37 19.10
CA GLY A 274 0.87 4.57 20.50
C GLY A 274 2.38 4.70 20.71
N MET A 275 3.19 3.88 20.05
CA MET A 275 4.67 3.92 20.15
C MET A 275 5.24 5.23 19.58
N VAL A 276 4.81 5.61 18.37
CA VAL A 276 5.27 6.86 17.73
C VAL A 276 4.83 8.09 18.54
N GLN A 277 3.60 8.06 19.06
CA GLN A 277 3.11 9.16 19.94
C GLN A 277 3.91 9.29 21.23
N HIS A 278 4.23 8.17 21.87
CA HIS A 278 5.04 8.17 23.07
C HIS A 278 6.40 8.79 22.80
N ARG A 279 7.06 8.36 21.74
CA ARG A 279 8.36 8.87 21.32
C ARG A 279 8.35 10.36 20.97
N ALA A 280 7.33 10.82 20.23
CA ALA A 280 7.18 12.24 19.90
C ALA A 280 7.02 13.12 21.16
N ARG A 281 6.28 12.63 22.18
CA ARG A 281 6.14 13.34 23.46
C ARG A 281 7.47 13.44 24.22
N GLU A 282 8.26 12.36 24.24
CA GLU A 282 9.60 12.40 24.87
C GLU A 282 10.49 13.45 24.22
N LEU A 283 10.39 13.61 22.91
CA LEU A 283 11.17 14.59 22.14
C LEU A 283 10.51 15.98 22.04
N SER A 284 9.35 16.15 22.66
CA SER A 284 8.56 17.40 22.60
C SER A 284 8.20 17.84 21.17
N ILE A 285 7.99 16.87 20.27
CA ILE A 285 7.57 17.13 18.88
C ILE A 285 6.03 17.14 18.81
N PRO A 286 5.42 18.18 18.21
CA PRO A 286 3.98 18.24 18.02
C PRO A 286 3.48 17.03 17.20
N ILE A 287 2.50 16.30 17.71
CA ILE A 287 1.90 15.15 17.01
C ILE A 287 0.38 15.21 17.05
N LEU A 288 -0.24 15.05 15.88
CA LEU A 288 -1.69 14.98 15.71
C LEU A 288 -2.10 13.57 15.25
N PRO A 289 -2.72 12.75 16.11
CA PRO A 289 -3.29 11.48 15.69
C PRO A 289 -4.65 11.67 15.04
N LEU A 290 -4.88 10.99 13.92
CA LEU A 290 -6.17 10.92 13.22
C LEU A 290 -6.59 9.47 13.07
N SER A 291 -7.82 9.14 13.43
CA SER A 291 -8.44 7.83 13.17
C SER A 291 -9.55 8.01 12.16
N LEU A 292 -9.48 7.26 11.06
CA LEU A 292 -10.43 7.35 9.94
C LEU A 292 -11.34 6.12 9.94
N ASP A 293 -12.64 6.36 9.71
CA ASP A 293 -13.66 5.32 9.55
C ASP A 293 -14.56 5.58 8.33
N GLU A 294 -15.63 4.84 8.19
CA GLU A 294 -16.58 4.96 7.08
C GLU A 294 -17.64 6.05 7.26
N HIS A 295 -17.66 6.79 8.37
CA HIS A 295 -18.69 7.79 8.75
C HIS A 295 -18.27 9.22 8.47
#